data_1db0f3dc09d568f43117ec88ca3a40da
#
_entry.id   1db0f3dc09d568f43117ec88ca3a40da
#
_cell.length_a   1.000
_cell.length_b   1.000
_cell.length_c   1.000
_cell.angle_alpha   90.00
_cell.angle_beta   90.00
_cell.angle_gamma   90.00
#
_symmetry.space_group_name_H-M   'P 1'
#
loop_
_entity.id
_entity.type
_entity.pdbx_description
1 polymer ?
#
loop_
_entity_poly.entity_id
_entity_poly.type
_entity_poly.pdbx_seq_one_letter_code
_entity_poly.pdbx_strand_id
1 'polypeptide(L)'
;MKLLRLPAFAVLGMLIAVASRCASAESLYREDTYRALTSDQKAYRTGDLLTVKVYEQSSATTSTDTSTQRTNGLNGSISILPSGRQLGGSLAQGGTFDGGGTTQRANKLLATLSVNVKDVLPNGDLVVAGEQTLTVNNEQHKVNLTGRVRPQDISSDNVVLSTRLADAHIDYLGEGDLSDRQKRGWWRKVLDWLGL
;
A
#
# COMPACT_ATOMS: atom_id res chain seq x y z
N MET A 1 15.76 1.63 89.55
CA MET A 1 15.63 1.38 88.13
C MET A 1 15.35 -0.14 87.90
N LYS A 2 14.09 -0.52 87.59
CA LYS A 2 13.71 -1.89 87.36
C LYS A 2 13.90 -2.16 85.85
N LEU A 3 14.93 -2.87 85.50
CA LEU A 3 15.13 -3.36 84.12
C LEU A 3 14.02 -4.40 83.79
N LEU A 4 13.15 -4.06 82.86
CA LEU A 4 12.12 -4.91 82.37
C LEU A 4 12.77 -6.08 81.56
N ARG A 5 12.87 -7.28 82.21
CA ARG A 5 13.32 -8.45 81.56
C ARG A 5 12.21 -8.97 80.63
N LEU A 6 12.25 -8.59 79.36
CA LEU A 6 11.37 -9.21 78.37
C LEU A 6 11.66 -10.70 78.32
N PRO A 7 10.65 -11.58 78.41
CA PRO A 7 10.89 -13.00 78.33
C PRO A 7 11.51 -13.39 76.95
N ALA A 8 12.52 -14.19 76.96
CA ALA A 8 13.29 -14.58 75.76
C ALA A 8 12.39 -15.12 74.63
N PHE A 9 11.24 -15.68 74.98
CA PHE A 9 10.22 -16.13 74.01
C PHE A 9 9.54 -14.98 73.22
N ALA A 10 9.39 -13.82 73.81
CA ALA A 10 8.82 -12.65 73.15
C ALA A 10 9.81 -12.09 72.09
N VAL A 11 11.11 -12.09 72.40
CA VAL A 11 12.16 -11.68 71.46
C VAL A 11 12.29 -12.64 70.30
N LEU A 12 12.25 -13.95 70.60
CA LEU A 12 12.29 -15.01 69.57
C LEU A 12 11.05 -14.93 68.65
N GLY A 13 9.86 -14.73 69.19
CA GLY A 13 8.62 -14.58 68.43
C GLY A 13 8.66 -13.34 67.51
N MET A 14 9.24 -12.25 67.98
CA MET A 14 9.40 -11.01 67.20
C MET A 14 10.41 -11.19 66.05
N LEU A 15 11.49 -11.95 66.31
CA LEU A 15 12.50 -12.28 65.28
C LEU A 15 11.93 -13.15 64.18
N ILE A 16 11.10 -14.15 64.51
CA ILE A 16 10.41 -14.99 63.54
C ILE A 16 9.37 -14.21 62.74
N ALA A 17 8.63 -13.28 63.37
CA ALA A 17 7.67 -12.41 62.68
C ALA A 17 8.31 -11.42 61.72
N VAL A 18 9.54 -10.96 61.99
CA VAL A 18 10.31 -10.10 61.10
C VAL A 18 10.89 -10.91 59.92
N ALA A 19 11.38 -12.15 60.18
CA ALA A 19 11.90 -13.02 59.14
C ALA A 19 10.83 -13.46 58.11
N SER A 20 9.57 -13.60 58.52
CA SER A 20 8.47 -13.96 57.62
C SER A 20 8.08 -12.86 56.63
N ARG A 21 8.46 -11.61 56.87
CA ARG A 21 8.15 -10.50 55.94
C ARG A 21 9.15 -10.37 54.77
N CYS A 22 10.29 -11.06 54.82
CA CYS A 22 11.29 -11.00 53.74
C CYS A 22 11.15 -12.10 52.67
N ALA A 23 10.20 -13.01 52.82
CA ALA A 23 9.97 -14.08 51.84
C ALA A 23 8.91 -13.67 50.80
N SER A 24 9.13 -12.57 50.12
CA SER A 24 8.43 -12.32 48.83
C SER A 24 9.12 -13.16 47.77
N ALA A 25 8.61 -14.33 47.49
CA ALA A 25 9.02 -15.09 46.31
C ALA A 25 8.53 -14.38 45.07
N GLU A 26 9.39 -13.63 44.41
CA GLU A 26 9.08 -13.05 43.09
C GLU A 26 9.06 -14.20 42.08
N SER A 27 7.93 -14.34 41.40
CA SER A 27 7.79 -15.34 40.34
C SER A 27 8.78 -15.02 39.23
N LEU A 28 9.64 -15.96 38.89
CA LEU A 28 10.51 -15.89 37.71
C LEU A 28 9.73 -15.97 36.42
N TYR A 29 8.44 -16.38 36.49
CA TYR A 29 7.56 -16.42 35.35
C TYR A 29 6.97 -15.02 35.09
N ARG A 30 7.33 -14.44 33.93
CA ARG A 30 6.75 -13.24 33.39
C ARG A 30 6.03 -13.58 32.10
N GLU A 31 4.74 -13.42 32.09
CA GLU A 31 3.88 -13.78 30.97
C GLU A 31 4.23 -12.97 29.71
N ASP A 32 4.67 -11.73 29.88
CA ASP A 32 5.09 -10.81 28.82
C ASP A 32 6.43 -11.17 28.16
N THR A 33 7.32 -11.86 28.88
CA THR A 33 8.66 -12.24 28.39
C THR A 33 8.84 -13.75 28.20
N TYR A 34 7.84 -14.54 28.64
CA TYR A 34 7.97 -16.00 28.51
C TYR A 34 7.92 -16.44 27.04
N ARG A 35 8.93 -17.17 26.61
CA ARG A 35 8.97 -17.89 25.33
C ARG A 35 9.15 -19.38 25.62
N ALA A 36 8.23 -20.19 25.14
CA ALA A 36 8.38 -21.64 25.20
C ALA A 36 9.53 -22.05 24.27
N LEU A 37 10.50 -22.85 24.79
CA LEU A 37 11.67 -23.31 24.03
C LEU A 37 11.31 -24.18 22.82
N THR A 38 10.11 -24.74 22.81
CA THR A 38 9.60 -25.62 21.74
C THR A 38 8.58 -24.97 20.82
N SER A 39 8.29 -23.66 20.98
CA SER A 39 7.38 -22.95 20.09
C SER A 39 8.11 -22.40 18.87
N ASP A 40 7.42 -22.38 17.73
CA ASP A 40 7.87 -21.66 16.54
C ASP A 40 8.15 -20.20 16.88
N GLN A 41 9.29 -19.70 16.45
CA GLN A 41 9.69 -18.30 16.71
C GLN A 41 9.02 -17.37 15.70
N LYS A 42 7.68 -17.39 15.63
CA LYS A 42 6.92 -16.48 14.78
C LYS A 42 6.83 -15.11 15.43
N ALA A 43 6.80 -14.08 14.59
CA ALA A 43 6.51 -12.73 15.05
C ALA A 43 5.08 -12.66 15.60
N TYR A 44 4.89 -12.11 16.79
CA TYR A 44 3.59 -11.97 17.45
C TYR A 44 3.50 -10.78 18.41
N ARG A 45 4.57 -10.03 18.57
CA ARG A 45 4.65 -8.86 19.45
C ARG A 45 4.98 -7.61 18.67
N THR A 46 4.56 -6.47 19.19
CA THR A 46 4.99 -5.16 18.71
C THR A 46 6.51 -5.06 18.72
N GLY A 47 7.09 -4.65 17.60
CA GLY A 47 8.54 -4.57 17.39
C GLY A 47 9.16 -5.80 16.74
N ASP A 48 8.44 -6.92 16.63
CA ASP A 48 8.95 -8.10 15.92
C ASP A 48 9.06 -7.83 14.42
N LEU A 49 10.01 -8.51 13.79
CA LEU A 49 10.30 -8.42 12.37
C LEU A 49 9.61 -9.54 11.58
N LEU A 50 9.04 -9.17 10.45
CA LEU A 50 8.48 -10.06 9.45
C LEU A 50 9.10 -9.79 8.10
N THR A 51 9.20 -10.82 7.27
CA THR A 51 9.55 -10.69 5.85
C THR A 51 8.28 -10.85 5.00
N VAL A 52 7.94 -9.82 4.24
CA VAL A 52 6.82 -9.87 3.28
C VAL A 52 7.38 -10.13 1.89
N LYS A 53 6.90 -11.20 1.24
CA LYS A 53 7.13 -11.45 -0.17
C LYS A 53 5.98 -10.86 -0.96
N VAL A 54 6.25 -9.75 -1.63
CA VAL A 54 5.29 -9.07 -2.49
C VAL A 54 5.25 -9.76 -3.84
N TYR A 55 4.07 -10.21 -4.23
CA TYR A 55 3.78 -10.78 -5.52
C TYR A 55 2.45 -10.19 -6.03
N GLU A 56 2.57 -9.12 -6.79
CA GLU A 56 1.41 -8.43 -7.34
C GLU A 56 1.44 -8.48 -8.87
N GLN A 57 0.33 -8.84 -9.44
CA GLN A 57 0.13 -8.84 -10.88
C GLN A 57 -1.15 -8.07 -11.18
N SER A 58 -1.02 -6.95 -11.89
CA SER A 58 -2.13 -6.15 -12.35
C SER A 58 -2.16 -6.10 -13.86
N SER A 59 -3.28 -6.44 -14.46
CA SER A 59 -3.53 -6.26 -15.87
C SER A 59 -4.79 -5.40 -16.06
N ALA A 60 -4.67 -4.33 -16.81
CA ALA A 60 -5.78 -3.47 -17.17
C ALA A 60 -5.86 -3.35 -18.69
N THR A 61 -7.01 -3.69 -19.26
CA THR A 61 -7.32 -3.47 -20.67
C THR A 61 -8.42 -2.42 -20.74
N THR A 62 -8.12 -1.30 -21.35
CA THR A 62 -9.09 -0.24 -21.61
C THR A 62 -9.30 -0.13 -23.10
N SER A 63 -10.53 -0.39 -23.56
CA SER A 63 -10.96 -0.12 -24.93
C SER A 63 -11.83 1.12 -24.93
N THR A 64 -11.50 2.06 -25.80
CA THR A 64 -12.30 3.26 -26.02
C THR A 64 -12.70 3.29 -27.48
N ASP A 65 -14.01 3.15 -27.73
CA ASP A 65 -14.58 3.29 -29.05
C ASP A 65 -15.31 4.62 -29.13
N THR A 66 -14.85 5.48 -30.02
CA THR A 66 -15.48 6.79 -30.27
C THR A 66 -15.94 6.82 -31.71
N SER A 67 -17.25 6.77 -31.94
CA SER A 67 -17.84 7.00 -33.25
C SER A 67 -18.53 8.38 -33.27
N THR A 68 -18.13 9.21 -34.20
CA THR A 68 -18.80 10.51 -34.43
C THR A 68 -19.30 10.55 -35.86
N GLN A 69 -20.60 10.57 -36.02
CA GLN A 69 -21.24 10.73 -37.31
C GLN A 69 -21.75 12.19 -37.44
N ARG A 70 -21.23 12.87 -38.41
CA ARG A 70 -21.66 14.25 -38.71
C ARG A 70 -22.26 14.29 -40.12
N THR A 71 -23.52 14.59 -40.17
CA THR A 71 -24.26 14.77 -41.45
C THR A 71 -24.65 16.24 -41.57
N ASN A 72 -23.98 16.95 -42.45
CA ASN A 72 -24.37 18.35 -42.77
C ASN A 72 -24.97 18.36 -44.18
N GLY A 73 -26.25 18.58 -44.26
CA GLY A 73 -26.94 18.78 -45.56
C GLY A 73 -27.30 20.29 -45.73
N LEU A 74 -26.74 20.90 -46.73
CA LEU A 74 -27.15 22.23 -47.15
C LEU A 74 -28.01 22.08 -48.40
N ASN A 75 -29.31 22.32 -48.26
CA ASN A 75 -30.23 22.40 -49.38
C ASN A 75 -30.49 23.90 -49.71
N GLY A 76 -29.89 24.38 -50.76
CA GLY A 76 -30.11 25.74 -51.26
C GLY A 76 -30.84 25.68 -52.59
N SER A 77 -32.02 26.27 -52.70
CA SER A 77 -32.70 26.54 -53.96
C SER A 77 -32.64 28.03 -54.28
N ILE A 78 -31.99 28.41 -55.36
CA ILE A 78 -31.96 29.80 -55.81
C ILE A 78 -32.86 29.90 -57.01
N SER A 79 -33.94 30.68 -56.90
CA SER A 79 -34.85 31.10 -58.02
C SER A 79 -34.28 32.37 -58.67
N ILE A 80 -33.64 32.24 -59.83
CA ILE A 80 -32.95 33.35 -60.47
C ILE A 80 -33.64 33.86 -61.75
N LEU A 81 -34.83 33.47 -62.10
CA LEU A 81 -35.43 33.97 -63.33
C LEU A 81 -36.98 34.01 -63.32
N PRO A 82 -37.61 34.97 -63.97
CA PRO A 82 -39.10 35.08 -64.08
C PRO A 82 -39.72 33.93 -64.89
N SER A 83 -38.93 32.97 -65.42
CA SER A 83 -39.39 31.87 -66.26
C SER A 83 -39.52 30.55 -65.53
N GLY A 84 -39.54 30.54 -64.21
CA GLY A 84 -39.84 29.28 -63.44
C GLY A 84 -38.82 28.17 -63.47
N ARG A 85 -37.61 28.45 -63.88
CA ARG A 85 -36.56 27.43 -63.90
C ARG A 85 -35.81 27.44 -62.54
N GLN A 86 -36.00 26.40 -61.75
CA GLN A 86 -35.32 26.21 -60.49
C GLN A 86 -34.01 25.45 -60.73
N LEU A 87 -32.89 26.06 -60.36
CA LEU A 87 -31.62 25.33 -60.18
C LEU A 87 -31.49 24.97 -58.70
N GLY A 88 -31.74 23.73 -58.37
CA GLY A 88 -31.49 23.16 -57.07
C GLY A 88 -30.14 22.45 -57.05
N GLY A 89 -29.24 22.89 -56.18
CA GLY A 89 -28.01 22.18 -55.90
C GLY A 89 -28.04 21.70 -54.43
N SER A 90 -27.93 20.40 -54.25
CA SER A 90 -27.74 19.81 -52.90
C SER A 90 -26.26 19.44 -52.72
N LEU A 91 -25.64 20.06 -51.77
CA LEU A 91 -24.30 19.67 -51.28
C LEU A 91 -24.49 18.89 -49.98
N ALA A 92 -24.32 17.58 -50.06
CA ALA A 92 -24.27 16.71 -48.87
C ALA A 92 -22.81 16.35 -48.58
N GLN A 93 -22.30 16.78 -47.44
CA GLN A 93 -20.99 16.35 -46.97
C GLN A 93 -21.20 15.54 -45.71
N GLY A 94 -21.00 14.26 -45.79
CA GLY A 94 -20.99 13.33 -44.67
C GLY A 94 -19.54 12.96 -44.30
N GLY A 95 -19.16 13.11 -43.09
CA GLY A 95 -17.90 12.60 -42.54
C GLY A 95 -18.21 11.66 -41.40
N THR A 96 -17.75 10.42 -41.51
CA THR A 96 -17.72 9.44 -40.44
C THR A 96 -16.30 9.39 -39.93
N PHE A 97 -16.14 9.64 -38.61
CA PHE A 97 -14.89 9.46 -37.92
C PHE A 97 -15.07 8.29 -36.95
N ASP A 98 -14.37 7.18 -37.23
CA ASP A 98 -14.31 6.02 -36.37
C ASP A 98 -12.91 5.98 -35.76
N GLY A 99 -12.82 6.30 -34.48
CA GLY A 99 -11.58 6.24 -33.71
C GLY A 99 -11.71 5.18 -32.61
N GLY A 100 -10.96 4.09 -32.73
CA GLY A 100 -10.85 3.07 -31.70
C GLY A 100 -9.42 3.02 -31.16
N GLY A 101 -9.27 2.98 -29.82
CA GLY A 101 -8.00 2.80 -29.16
C GLY A 101 -8.08 1.71 -28.10
N THR A 102 -7.24 0.67 -28.21
CA THR A 102 -7.09 -0.33 -27.16
C THR A 102 -5.76 -0.11 -26.46
N THR A 103 -5.80 0.17 -25.15
CA THR A 103 -4.62 0.29 -24.31
C THR A 103 -4.56 -0.90 -23.36
N GLN A 104 -3.52 -1.70 -23.47
CA GLN A 104 -3.26 -2.82 -22.57
C GLN A 104 -2.06 -2.48 -21.69
N ARG A 105 -2.25 -2.57 -20.37
CA ARG A 105 -1.19 -2.38 -19.37
C ARG A 105 -1.11 -3.63 -18.52
N ALA A 106 0.08 -4.19 -18.42
CA ALA A 106 0.39 -5.31 -17.53
C ALA A 106 1.57 -4.89 -16.65
N ASN A 107 1.34 -4.88 -15.35
CA ASN A 107 2.35 -4.57 -14.36
C ASN A 107 2.55 -5.81 -13.47
N LYS A 108 3.80 -6.14 -13.20
CA LYS A 108 4.20 -7.19 -12.27
C LYS A 108 5.19 -6.62 -11.28
N LEU A 109 4.87 -6.74 -10.00
CA LEU A 109 5.75 -6.35 -8.91
C LEU A 109 6.17 -7.59 -8.13
N LEU A 110 7.48 -7.79 -8.03
CA LEU A 110 8.12 -8.81 -7.22
C LEU A 110 9.10 -8.11 -6.31
N ALA A 111 8.88 -8.18 -5.00
CA ALA A 111 9.76 -7.60 -4.01
C ALA A 111 9.78 -8.46 -2.74
N THR A 112 10.87 -8.37 -1.99
CA THR A 112 10.97 -8.93 -0.65
C THR A 112 11.32 -7.81 0.28
N LEU A 113 10.49 -7.59 1.29
CA LEU A 113 10.57 -6.44 2.18
C LEU A 113 10.50 -6.90 3.63
N SER A 114 11.39 -6.38 4.47
CA SER A 114 11.29 -6.56 5.92
C SER A 114 10.39 -5.48 6.51
N VAL A 115 9.40 -5.90 7.31
CA VAL A 115 8.44 -5.03 7.97
C VAL A 115 8.46 -5.26 9.48
N ASN A 116 8.08 -4.24 10.24
CA ASN A 116 7.93 -4.31 11.68
C ASN A 116 6.47 -4.47 12.06
N VAL A 117 6.20 -5.26 13.09
CA VAL A 117 4.91 -5.25 13.77
C VAL A 117 4.78 -3.94 14.54
N LYS A 118 3.82 -3.11 14.15
CA LYS A 118 3.55 -1.80 14.78
C LYS A 118 2.60 -1.93 15.95
N ASP A 119 1.61 -2.80 15.82
CA ASP A 119 0.58 -2.99 16.84
C ASP A 119 -0.01 -4.40 16.74
N VAL A 120 -0.61 -4.85 17.83
CA VAL A 120 -1.34 -6.12 17.94
C VAL A 120 -2.78 -5.81 18.30
N LEU A 121 -3.69 -6.13 17.40
CA LEU A 121 -5.10 -5.86 17.59
C LEU A 121 -5.73 -6.79 18.65
N PRO A 122 -6.86 -6.43 19.27
CA PRO A 122 -7.51 -7.25 20.28
C PRO A 122 -7.94 -8.65 19.78
N ASN A 123 -8.13 -8.82 18.47
CA ASN A 123 -8.41 -10.11 17.84
C ASN A 123 -7.15 -10.95 17.57
N GLY A 124 -5.96 -10.43 17.90
CA GLY A 124 -4.69 -11.09 17.70
C GLY A 124 -4.03 -10.82 16.32
N ASP A 125 -4.67 -10.06 15.43
CA ASP A 125 -4.06 -9.68 14.17
C ASP A 125 -2.91 -8.67 14.39
N LEU A 126 -1.87 -8.78 13.57
CA LEU A 126 -0.69 -7.92 13.64
C LEU A 126 -0.79 -6.82 12.58
N VAL A 127 -0.68 -5.58 13.01
CA VAL A 127 -0.53 -4.43 12.11
C VAL A 127 0.95 -4.31 11.76
N VAL A 128 1.27 -4.40 10.47
CA VAL A 128 2.65 -4.36 9.99
C VAL A 128 2.89 -3.16 9.10
N ALA A 129 4.09 -2.60 9.21
CA ALA A 129 4.55 -1.52 8.34
C ALA A 129 6.04 -1.63 8.09
N GLY A 130 6.45 -1.34 6.87
CA GLY A 130 7.85 -1.33 6.46
C GLY A 130 8.09 -0.42 5.28
N GLU A 131 9.32 0.05 5.20
CA GLU A 131 9.81 0.89 4.13
C GLU A 131 11.20 0.41 3.72
N GLN A 132 11.44 0.32 2.43
CA GLN A 132 12.74 -0.01 1.87
C GLN A 132 13.07 0.91 0.73
N THR A 133 14.26 1.48 0.78
CA THR A 133 14.81 2.30 -0.30
C THR A 133 15.96 1.53 -0.95
N LEU A 134 15.91 1.40 -2.27
CA LEU A 134 16.98 0.82 -3.09
C LEU A 134 17.47 1.85 -4.07
N THR A 135 18.78 1.93 -4.26
CA THR A 135 19.38 2.74 -5.30
C THR A 135 19.92 1.82 -6.38
N VAL A 136 19.36 1.89 -7.58
CA VAL A 136 19.76 1.09 -8.74
C VAL A 136 20.07 2.03 -9.88
N ASN A 137 21.25 1.93 -10.48
CA ASN A 137 21.68 2.78 -11.60
C ASN A 137 21.51 4.29 -11.35
N ASN A 138 21.80 4.76 -10.14
CA ASN A 138 21.62 6.15 -9.72
C ASN A 138 20.15 6.62 -9.59
N GLU A 139 19.19 5.70 -9.66
CA GLU A 139 17.77 5.97 -9.41
C GLU A 139 17.38 5.42 -8.05
N GLN A 140 16.62 6.18 -7.27
CA GLN A 140 16.09 5.74 -6.00
C GLN A 140 14.72 5.12 -6.19
N HIS A 141 14.58 3.90 -5.70
CA HIS A 141 13.31 3.19 -5.65
C HIS A 141 12.91 3.00 -4.19
N LYS A 142 11.74 3.48 -3.83
CA LYS A 142 11.18 3.39 -2.49
C LYS A 142 9.95 2.49 -2.53
N VAL A 143 9.94 1.50 -1.66
CA VAL A 143 8.80 0.60 -1.47
C VAL A 143 8.28 0.80 -0.06
N ASN A 144 7.03 1.20 0.08
CA ASN A 144 6.32 1.26 1.35
C ASN A 144 5.27 0.17 1.39
N LEU A 145 5.14 -0.50 2.51
CA LEU A 145 4.11 -1.50 2.72
C LEU A 145 3.47 -1.31 4.09
N THR A 146 2.15 -1.29 4.11
CA THR A 146 1.36 -1.37 5.33
C THR A 146 0.26 -2.40 5.15
N GLY A 147 -0.18 -3.04 6.24
CA GLY A 147 -1.26 -4.01 6.18
C GLY A 147 -1.48 -4.71 7.51
N ARG A 148 -2.41 -5.66 7.52
CA ARG A 148 -2.69 -6.53 8.67
C ARG A 148 -2.46 -7.98 8.28
N VAL A 149 -1.87 -8.75 9.20
CA VAL A 149 -1.60 -10.18 9.02
C VAL A 149 -2.08 -10.98 10.22
N ARG A 150 -2.65 -12.14 9.97
CA ARG A 150 -2.99 -13.08 11.05
C ARG A 150 -1.77 -13.92 11.40
N PRO A 151 -1.51 -14.19 12.68
CA PRO A 151 -0.36 -15.01 13.09
C PRO A 151 -0.28 -16.39 12.42
N GLN A 152 -1.42 -16.97 12.08
CA GLN A 152 -1.51 -18.26 11.39
C GLN A 152 -1.03 -18.24 9.95
N ASP A 153 -1.05 -17.07 9.29
CA ASP A 153 -0.59 -16.88 7.90
C ASP A 153 0.92 -16.65 7.82
N ILE A 154 1.58 -16.47 8.97
CA ILE A 154 3.02 -16.32 9.08
C ILE A 154 3.64 -17.72 9.11
N SER A 155 4.63 -17.96 8.23
CA SER A 155 5.38 -19.20 8.22
C SER A 155 6.35 -19.29 9.42
N SER A 156 6.91 -20.50 9.66
CA SER A 156 7.94 -20.71 10.69
C SER A 156 9.18 -19.84 10.51
N ASP A 157 9.46 -19.44 9.28
CA ASP A 157 10.61 -18.58 8.93
C ASP A 157 10.28 -17.07 9.00
N ASN A 158 9.17 -16.67 9.64
CA ASN A 158 8.69 -15.30 9.70
C ASN A 158 8.46 -14.66 8.32
N VAL A 159 7.98 -15.46 7.36
CA VAL A 159 7.67 -15.02 6.01
C VAL A 159 6.15 -15.03 5.79
N VAL A 160 5.63 -14.01 5.15
CA VAL A 160 4.23 -13.91 4.72
C VAL A 160 4.16 -13.44 3.26
N LEU A 161 3.16 -13.92 2.52
CA LEU A 161 2.89 -13.45 1.17
C LEU A 161 1.99 -12.21 1.21
N SER A 162 2.20 -11.25 0.31
CA SER A 162 1.35 -10.05 0.19
C SER A 162 -0.13 -10.40 0.00
N THR A 163 -0.42 -11.48 -0.70
CA THR A 163 -1.78 -11.98 -0.95
C THR A 163 -2.53 -12.43 0.31
N ARG A 164 -1.82 -12.62 1.43
CA ARG A 164 -2.39 -12.97 2.75
C ARG A 164 -2.51 -11.79 3.70
N LEU A 165 -2.08 -10.62 3.28
CA LEU A 165 -2.26 -9.38 4.02
C LEU A 165 -3.67 -8.83 3.78
N ALA A 166 -4.35 -8.48 4.86
CA ALA A 166 -5.57 -7.70 4.79
C ALA A 166 -5.24 -6.20 4.80
N ASP A 167 -6.06 -5.40 4.11
CA ASP A 167 -5.90 -3.94 3.98
C ASP A 167 -4.47 -3.57 3.52
N ALA A 168 -3.89 -4.37 2.63
CA ALA A 168 -2.55 -4.16 2.14
C ALA A 168 -2.48 -2.89 1.28
N HIS A 169 -1.59 -2.00 1.64
CA HIS A 169 -1.24 -0.84 0.83
C HIS A 169 0.24 -0.91 0.49
N ILE A 170 0.52 -0.97 -0.79
CA ILE A 170 1.87 -1.12 -1.32
C ILE A 170 2.13 0.02 -2.30
N ASP A 171 2.99 0.94 -1.90
CA ASP A 171 3.45 2.04 -2.73
C ASP A 171 4.83 1.72 -3.28
N TYR A 172 4.96 1.82 -4.58
CA TYR A 172 6.24 1.75 -5.27
C TYR A 172 6.51 3.08 -5.96
N LEU A 173 7.49 3.79 -5.47
CA LEU A 173 7.93 5.09 -6.00
C LEU A 173 9.32 4.91 -6.59
N GLY A 174 9.48 5.19 -7.87
CA GLY A 174 10.76 5.29 -8.55
C GLY A 174 11.03 6.75 -8.89
N GLU A 175 12.06 7.33 -8.29
CA GLU A 175 12.55 8.66 -8.67
C GLU A 175 13.72 8.48 -9.64
N GLY A 176 13.49 8.73 -10.92
CA GLY A 176 14.51 8.64 -11.96
C GLY A 176 14.29 9.64 -13.10
N ASP A 177 15.37 9.93 -13.83
CA ASP A 177 15.42 10.89 -14.94
C ASP A 177 14.43 10.62 -16.09
N LEU A 178 13.81 9.45 -16.14
CA LEU A 178 12.83 9.09 -17.18
C LEU A 178 11.53 9.91 -17.08
N SER A 179 11.15 10.33 -15.88
CA SER A 179 9.93 11.13 -15.68
C SER A 179 10.09 12.56 -16.23
N ASP A 180 11.31 13.08 -16.24
CA ASP A 180 11.58 14.44 -16.77
C ASP A 180 11.69 14.47 -18.29
N ARG A 181 12.09 13.37 -18.92
CA ARG A 181 12.15 13.27 -20.39
C ARG A 181 10.75 13.11 -21.04
N GLN A 182 9.75 12.73 -20.29
CA GLN A 182 8.36 12.63 -20.77
C GLN A 182 7.60 13.96 -20.70
N LYS A 183 8.11 14.93 -19.97
CA LYS A 183 7.52 16.27 -19.97
C LYS A 183 7.80 16.91 -21.34
N ARG A 184 6.74 17.01 -22.17
CA ARG A 184 6.81 17.73 -23.45
C ARG A 184 7.43 19.10 -23.23
N GLY A 185 8.56 19.35 -23.87
CA GLY A 185 9.22 20.64 -23.77
C GLY A 185 8.23 21.78 -24.06
N TRP A 186 8.23 22.81 -23.24
CA TRP A 186 7.35 23.98 -23.36
C TRP A 186 7.41 24.64 -24.74
N TRP A 187 8.53 24.49 -25.47
CA TRP A 187 8.71 24.95 -26.84
C TRP A 187 7.71 24.35 -27.81
N ARG A 188 7.27 23.11 -27.63
CA ARG A 188 6.26 22.50 -28.49
C ARG A 188 4.88 23.14 -28.29
N LYS A 189 4.56 23.57 -27.09
CA LYS A 189 3.31 24.31 -26.84
C LYS A 189 3.29 25.67 -27.55
N VAL A 190 4.46 26.29 -27.72
CA VAL A 190 4.58 27.56 -28.45
C VAL A 190 4.46 27.31 -29.96
N LEU A 191 5.04 26.23 -30.48
CA LEU A 191 4.89 25.85 -31.89
C LEU A 191 3.45 25.46 -32.25
N ASP A 192 2.78 24.69 -31.40
CA ASP A 192 1.36 24.34 -31.57
C ASP A 192 0.45 25.60 -31.53
N TRP A 193 0.84 26.66 -30.77
CA TRP A 193 0.12 27.92 -30.74
C TRP A 193 0.39 28.76 -31.99
N LEU A 194 1.54 28.65 -32.63
CA LEU A 194 1.90 29.31 -33.89
C LEU A 194 1.33 28.58 -35.13
N GLY A 195 0.73 27.39 -34.96
CA GLY A 195 0.19 26.60 -36.08
C GLY A 195 1.24 25.97 -37.01
N LEU A 196 2.45 25.69 -36.49
CA LEU A 196 3.57 25.05 -37.19
C LEU A 196 3.80 23.63 -36.68
#